data_576dac86aab88796a00e956d1efc49fc
#
_entry.id   576dac86aab88796a00e956d1efc49fc
#
_cell.length_a   1.000
_cell.length_b   1.000
_cell.length_c   1.000
_cell.angle_alpha   90.00
_cell.angle_beta   90.00
_cell.angle_gamma   90.00
#
_symmetry.space_group_name_H-M   'P 1'
#
loop_
_entity.id
_entity.type
_entity.pdbx_description
1 polymer ?
#
loop_
_entity_poly.entity_id
_entity_poly.type
_entity_poly.pdbx_seq_one_letter_code
_entity_poly.pdbx_strand_id
1 'polypeptide(L)'
;MDGERATCEGSGWPFYLYLAGLLLLGVATVGEIGITWDEPNYFGSSYLYLSWFGGIFSDPSGWWTSIDRYWEQSHEAPPFFKLWAGVFALAGVAFVGTENLSALGDFYRMGSYALFLFAVWAGFRFVRREFGPAAAWGTALSMPLIPPLFGFARLGQLDGAVAALYLISTVALFSLITRERVSRRRIALTGLLVGAAFATKITVFPLLPCALVFAAIFNRRREVFLRLAACFAVGGAFFFAIWPWLWRDPLPRTLDFLFWAGGLQDERFTYYLGQLWAGAPFHYPLAALVVFVPLAVALFGLLGAWRLLRSAGSPASAWLLLNLGAVLAVAASGLTPVYGGPRQFLAAFALWAVFAGVGFGYAVARLRRRYAGRRLLPAALAVYAALALPGILWTGFENSLEYYGEVVGLAPGANALGFETTYLANTYKDAVGWVNANAPEGATVYVQAGTYPVVESYRRSGQLREDLRPAYLEPIASDRFTSDREPREDSYFLFLPRQSIYTNGMLALLEKEPLFREDLGGVTLTAVYSGEQVGETLDIQGRPEVRSVGWLNALFVALGITALVGWIALRSRRPDGKEHQKEDGEDQGVP
;
A
#
# COMPACT_ATOMS: atom_id res chain seq x y z
N MET A 1 4.02 21.61 -36.21
CA MET A 1 4.61 20.92 -35.04
C MET A 1 4.52 19.40 -35.13
N ASP A 2 4.53 18.84 -36.31
CA ASP A 2 4.39 17.38 -36.55
C ASP A 2 5.71 16.67 -36.94
N GLY A 3 6.83 17.40 -36.94
CA GLY A 3 8.14 16.87 -37.38
C GLY A 3 9.03 16.26 -36.28
N GLU A 4 8.76 16.48 -34.98
CA GLU A 4 9.63 15.99 -33.88
C GLU A 4 9.15 14.72 -33.18
N ARG A 5 7.99 14.17 -33.55
CA ARG A 5 7.47 12.94 -32.98
C ARG A 5 8.12 11.64 -33.46
N ALA A 6 8.95 11.71 -34.51
CA ALA A 6 9.42 10.52 -35.22
C ALA A 6 10.86 10.07 -34.92
N THR A 7 11.65 10.73 -34.06
CA THR A 7 13.08 10.43 -33.91
C THR A 7 13.57 10.03 -32.50
N CYS A 8 12.69 9.64 -31.58
CA CYS A 8 13.09 9.12 -30.27
C CYS A 8 12.56 7.70 -30.00
N GLU A 9 12.66 6.79 -30.95
CA GLU A 9 12.76 5.35 -30.69
C GLU A 9 14.18 5.00 -30.21
N GLY A 10 14.66 5.68 -29.17
CA GLY A 10 15.78 5.19 -28.40
C GLY A 10 15.38 3.84 -27.81
N SER A 11 16.16 2.79 -28.11
CA SER A 11 15.95 1.41 -27.68
C SER A 11 15.46 1.35 -26.24
N GLY A 12 14.32 0.69 -26.00
CA GLY A 12 13.71 0.56 -24.67
C GLY A 12 14.52 -0.27 -23.67
N TRP A 13 15.69 -0.79 -24.12
CA TRP A 13 16.54 -1.68 -23.35
C TRP A 13 17.04 -1.11 -22.00
N PRO A 14 17.39 0.21 -21.83
CA PRO A 14 17.82 0.72 -20.53
C PRO A 14 16.71 0.61 -19.48
N PHE A 15 15.45 0.77 -19.88
CA PHE A 15 14.33 0.60 -18.96
C PHE A 15 14.11 -0.86 -18.56
N TYR A 16 14.30 -1.81 -19.47
CA TYR A 16 14.22 -3.23 -19.13
C TYR A 16 15.39 -3.68 -18.24
N LEU A 17 16.59 -3.13 -18.42
CA LEU A 17 17.70 -3.36 -17.48
C LEU A 17 17.39 -2.79 -16.09
N TYR A 18 16.77 -1.61 -16.02
CA TYR A 18 16.31 -1.05 -14.76
C TYR A 18 15.29 -1.96 -14.07
N LEU A 19 14.28 -2.48 -14.82
CA LEU A 19 13.33 -3.45 -14.27
C LEU A 19 13.99 -4.74 -13.81
N ALA A 20 14.98 -5.24 -14.55
CA ALA A 20 15.76 -6.43 -14.14
C ALA A 20 16.56 -6.14 -12.86
N GLY A 21 17.16 -4.95 -12.73
CA GLY A 21 17.82 -4.51 -11.49
C GLY A 21 16.85 -4.43 -10.31
N LEU A 22 15.64 -3.90 -10.52
CA LEU A 22 14.61 -3.90 -9.49
C LEU A 22 14.17 -5.32 -9.12
N LEU A 23 14.01 -6.22 -10.10
CA LEU A 23 13.68 -7.63 -9.82
C LEU A 23 14.75 -8.26 -8.93
N LEU A 24 16.03 -8.08 -9.26
CA LEU A 24 17.15 -8.60 -8.45
C LEU A 24 17.15 -8.00 -7.04
N LEU A 25 16.90 -6.69 -6.91
CA LEU A 25 16.77 -6.03 -5.61
C LEU A 25 15.64 -6.64 -4.78
N GLY A 26 14.46 -6.87 -5.38
CA GLY A 26 13.34 -7.51 -4.69
C GLY A 26 13.66 -8.91 -4.24
N VAL A 27 14.25 -9.74 -5.09
CA VAL A 27 14.67 -11.10 -4.74
C VAL A 27 15.70 -11.09 -3.60
N ALA A 28 16.64 -10.14 -3.62
CA ALA A 28 17.66 -10.04 -2.58
C ALA A 28 17.12 -9.56 -1.22
N THR A 29 16.00 -8.80 -1.22
CA THR A 29 15.52 -8.12 0.01
C THR A 29 14.15 -8.59 0.48
N VAL A 30 13.48 -9.50 -0.22
CA VAL A 30 12.13 -9.97 0.12
C VAL A 30 12.06 -10.68 1.48
N GLY A 31 13.11 -11.41 1.86
CA GLY A 31 13.23 -12.12 3.13
C GLY A 31 13.78 -11.26 4.28
N GLU A 32 14.18 -9.99 4.04
CA GLU A 32 14.72 -9.13 5.10
C GLU A 32 13.62 -8.65 6.04
N ILE A 33 12.45 -8.30 5.54
CA ILE A 33 11.31 -7.88 6.35
C ILE A 33 10.75 -9.09 7.11
N GLY A 34 10.55 -8.94 8.42
CA GLY A 34 9.93 -9.99 9.24
C GLY A 34 8.50 -10.35 8.80
N ILE A 35 7.95 -11.40 9.39
CA ILE A 35 6.57 -11.83 9.11
C ILE A 35 5.61 -10.77 9.66
N THR A 36 4.67 -10.35 8.83
CA THR A 36 3.69 -9.33 9.19
C THR A 36 2.36 -9.94 9.63
N TRP A 37 1.57 -9.16 10.37
CA TRP A 37 0.34 -9.55 11.02
C TRP A 37 -0.65 -10.35 10.15
N ASP A 38 -0.90 -9.91 8.93
CA ASP A 38 -1.92 -10.51 8.04
C ASP A 38 -1.36 -11.66 7.17
N GLU A 39 -0.03 -11.74 6.98
CA GLU A 39 0.59 -12.71 6.07
C GLU A 39 0.27 -14.17 6.40
N PRO A 40 0.31 -14.62 7.67
CA PRO A 40 0.00 -16.01 8.00
C PRO A 40 -1.40 -16.42 7.56
N ASN A 41 -2.38 -15.53 7.74
CA ASN A 41 -3.76 -15.78 7.37
C ASN A 41 -3.94 -15.83 5.84
N TYR A 42 -3.32 -14.90 5.11
CA TYR A 42 -3.42 -14.88 3.64
C TYR A 42 -2.66 -16.03 2.98
N PHE A 43 -1.50 -16.41 3.51
CA PHE A 43 -0.74 -17.57 3.05
C PHE A 43 -1.51 -18.88 3.29
N GLY A 44 -2.04 -19.07 4.51
CA GLY A 44 -2.87 -20.23 4.85
C GLY A 44 -4.14 -20.34 3.99
N SER A 45 -4.85 -19.23 3.82
CA SER A 45 -6.04 -19.17 2.96
C SER A 45 -5.71 -19.48 1.49
N SER A 46 -4.57 -19.00 1.00
CA SER A 46 -4.07 -19.28 -0.34
C SER A 46 -3.89 -20.79 -0.59
N TYR A 47 -3.27 -21.47 0.37
CA TYR A 47 -3.09 -22.92 0.33
C TYR A 47 -4.44 -23.66 0.28
N LEU A 48 -5.41 -23.27 1.13
CA LEU A 48 -6.75 -23.84 1.14
C LEU A 48 -7.46 -23.64 -0.20
N TYR A 49 -7.45 -22.41 -0.73
CA TYR A 49 -8.12 -22.07 -1.99
C TYR A 49 -7.54 -22.84 -3.17
N LEU A 50 -6.20 -22.95 -3.27
CA LEU A 50 -5.55 -23.72 -4.33
C LEU A 50 -5.82 -25.22 -4.19
N SER A 51 -5.82 -25.74 -2.95
CA SER A 51 -6.15 -27.14 -2.67
C SER A 51 -7.60 -27.46 -3.07
N TRP A 52 -8.54 -26.53 -2.89
CA TRP A 52 -9.90 -26.72 -3.32
C TRP A 52 -10.02 -26.88 -4.85
N PHE A 53 -9.27 -26.09 -5.63
CA PHE A 53 -9.22 -26.27 -7.08
C PHE A 53 -8.63 -27.62 -7.46
N GLY A 54 -7.65 -28.13 -6.74
CA GLY A 54 -7.13 -29.50 -6.90
C GLY A 54 -8.17 -30.57 -6.66
N GLY A 55 -9.11 -30.33 -5.73
CA GLY A 55 -10.23 -31.22 -5.40
C GLY A 55 -11.19 -31.49 -6.57
N ILE A 56 -11.27 -30.60 -7.57
CA ILE A 56 -12.07 -30.80 -8.78
C ILE A 56 -11.70 -32.11 -9.48
N PHE A 57 -10.41 -32.48 -9.44
CA PHE A 57 -9.88 -33.66 -10.13
C PHE A 57 -9.86 -34.91 -9.23
N SER A 58 -9.70 -34.73 -7.90
CA SER A 58 -9.57 -35.85 -6.94
C SER A 58 -10.90 -36.30 -6.34
N ASP A 59 -11.85 -35.38 -6.10
CA ASP A 59 -13.20 -35.65 -5.56
C ASP A 59 -14.22 -34.73 -6.22
N PRO A 60 -14.63 -34.99 -7.46
CA PRO A 60 -15.62 -34.16 -8.17
C PRO A 60 -16.99 -34.11 -7.50
N SER A 61 -17.37 -35.14 -6.75
CA SER A 61 -18.66 -35.25 -6.08
C SER A 61 -18.75 -34.40 -4.81
N GLY A 62 -17.66 -34.33 -4.04
CA GLY A 62 -17.54 -33.55 -2.81
C GLY A 62 -17.10 -32.12 -3.03
N TRP A 63 -16.55 -31.80 -4.20
CA TRP A 63 -15.97 -30.50 -4.50
C TRP A 63 -16.89 -29.31 -4.22
N TRP A 64 -18.13 -29.35 -4.74
CA TRP A 64 -19.12 -28.28 -4.54
C TRP A 64 -19.55 -28.12 -3.08
N THR A 65 -19.74 -29.22 -2.38
CA THR A 65 -20.20 -29.21 -0.98
C THR A 65 -19.12 -28.75 -0.01
N SER A 66 -17.86 -28.82 -0.41
CA SER A 66 -16.70 -28.44 0.41
C SER A 66 -16.35 -26.94 0.36
N ILE A 67 -17.10 -26.12 -0.40
CA ILE A 67 -16.81 -24.67 -0.54
C ILE A 67 -16.58 -24.03 0.83
N ASP A 68 -17.50 -24.17 1.78
CA ASP A 68 -17.40 -23.51 3.07
C ASP A 68 -16.15 -23.94 3.84
N ARG A 69 -15.80 -25.22 3.80
CA ARG A 69 -14.59 -25.77 4.44
C ARG A 69 -13.30 -25.10 3.97
N TYR A 70 -13.21 -24.76 2.68
CA TYR A 70 -11.98 -24.23 2.08
C TYR A 70 -11.97 -22.71 1.93
N TRP A 71 -13.16 -22.08 1.82
CA TRP A 71 -13.29 -20.67 1.48
C TRP A 71 -13.76 -19.78 2.63
N GLU A 72 -14.08 -20.35 3.80
CA GLU A 72 -14.50 -19.58 4.98
C GLU A 72 -13.33 -18.83 5.60
N GLN A 73 -12.13 -19.39 5.59
CA GLN A 73 -10.96 -18.71 6.14
C GLN A 73 -10.63 -17.46 5.33
N SER A 74 -10.57 -16.32 6.01
CA SER A 74 -10.23 -15.02 5.40
C SER A 74 -11.18 -14.60 4.27
N HIS A 75 -12.46 -15.01 4.35
CA HIS A 75 -13.50 -14.61 3.38
C HIS A 75 -13.80 -13.11 3.40
N GLU A 76 -13.48 -12.41 4.48
CA GLU A 76 -13.61 -10.96 4.62
C GLU A 76 -12.76 -10.18 3.61
N ALA A 77 -11.72 -10.81 3.06
CA ALA A 77 -10.87 -10.24 2.02
C ALA A 77 -11.03 -11.01 0.71
N PRO A 78 -11.34 -10.37 -0.43
CA PRO A 78 -11.49 -11.04 -1.72
C PRO A 78 -10.24 -11.81 -2.15
N PRO A 79 -10.38 -12.87 -2.99
CA PRO A 79 -9.34 -13.90 -3.12
C PRO A 79 -8.25 -13.65 -4.17
N PHE A 80 -8.37 -12.66 -5.06
CA PHE A 80 -7.48 -12.56 -6.22
C PHE A 80 -6.01 -12.58 -5.82
N PHE A 81 -5.60 -11.72 -4.88
CA PHE A 81 -4.20 -11.66 -4.47
C PHE A 81 -3.74 -12.97 -3.84
N LYS A 82 -4.56 -13.56 -2.98
CA LYS A 82 -4.25 -14.84 -2.32
C LYS A 82 -4.00 -15.96 -3.34
N LEU A 83 -4.83 -16.06 -4.36
CA LEU A 83 -4.64 -17.00 -5.47
C LEU A 83 -3.43 -16.65 -6.32
N TRP A 84 -3.24 -15.38 -6.67
CA TRP A 84 -2.11 -14.91 -7.46
C TRP A 84 -0.78 -15.20 -6.76
N ALA A 85 -0.63 -14.78 -5.51
CA ALA A 85 0.57 -15.01 -4.71
C ALA A 85 0.79 -16.51 -4.41
N GLY A 86 -0.30 -17.25 -4.21
CA GLY A 86 -0.26 -18.70 -4.03
C GLY A 86 0.30 -19.46 -5.24
N VAL A 87 0.08 -18.99 -6.46
CA VAL A 87 0.72 -19.56 -7.65
C VAL A 87 2.25 -19.41 -7.60
N PHE A 88 2.76 -18.30 -7.06
CA PHE A 88 4.21 -18.13 -6.86
C PHE A 88 4.74 -19.10 -5.79
N ALA A 89 4.02 -19.24 -4.66
CA ALA A 89 4.40 -20.21 -3.63
C ALA A 89 4.37 -21.65 -4.18
N LEU A 90 3.35 -22.01 -4.96
CA LEU A 90 3.25 -23.33 -5.62
C LEU A 90 4.41 -23.56 -6.60
N ALA A 91 4.80 -22.54 -7.37
CA ALA A 91 6.00 -22.62 -8.20
C ALA A 91 7.26 -22.78 -7.35
N GLY A 92 7.32 -22.12 -6.18
CA GLY A 92 8.42 -22.25 -5.21
C GLY A 92 8.61 -23.68 -4.70
N VAL A 93 7.54 -24.47 -4.55
CA VAL A 93 7.62 -25.87 -4.12
C VAL A 93 8.57 -26.69 -5.02
N ALA A 94 8.63 -26.41 -6.31
CA ALA A 94 9.54 -27.09 -7.24
C ALA A 94 11.03 -26.80 -6.97
N PHE A 95 11.35 -25.72 -6.25
CA PHE A 95 12.72 -25.29 -5.96
C PHE A 95 13.15 -25.61 -4.52
N VAL A 96 12.24 -25.47 -3.55
CA VAL A 96 12.58 -25.52 -2.12
C VAL A 96 11.86 -26.64 -1.35
N GLY A 97 10.98 -27.39 -2.00
CA GLY A 97 10.15 -28.42 -1.36
C GLY A 97 8.99 -27.85 -0.56
N THR A 98 8.16 -28.72 0.01
CA THR A 98 6.98 -28.36 0.82
C THR A 98 7.31 -28.01 2.27
N GLU A 99 8.44 -28.48 2.78
CA GLU A 99 8.84 -28.38 4.19
C GLU A 99 9.47 -27.01 4.53
N ASN A 100 10.02 -26.32 3.53
CA ASN A 100 10.67 -25.02 3.74
C ASN A 100 9.65 -23.88 3.71
N LEU A 101 8.83 -23.76 4.74
CA LEU A 101 7.77 -22.76 4.84
C LEU A 101 8.28 -21.31 4.78
N SER A 102 9.48 -21.05 5.30
CA SER A 102 10.10 -19.71 5.22
C SER A 102 10.34 -19.29 3.77
N ALA A 103 11.03 -20.13 3.00
CA ALA A 103 11.29 -19.87 1.59
C ALA A 103 10.01 -19.82 0.75
N LEU A 104 9.01 -20.67 1.04
CA LEU A 104 7.70 -20.60 0.38
C LEU A 104 6.97 -19.28 0.67
N GLY A 105 7.13 -18.72 1.88
CA GLY A 105 6.67 -17.38 2.24
C GLY A 105 7.32 -16.30 1.37
N ASP A 106 8.63 -16.40 1.10
CA ASP A 106 9.33 -15.47 0.22
C ASP A 106 8.85 -15.59 -1.23
N PHE A 107 8.63 -16.80 -1.74
CA PHE A 107 8.00 -17.00 -3.06
C PHE A 107 6.57 -16.38 -3.10
N TYR A 108 5.79 -16.53 -2.04
CA TYR A 108 4.46 -15.92 -1.93
C TYR A 108 4.53 -14.39 -2.02
N ARG A 109 5.48 -13.76 -1.32
CA ARG A 109 5.76 -12.32 -1.36
C ARG A 109 6.14 -11.83 -2.76
N MET A 110 6.85 -12.65 -3.53
CA MET A 110 7.19 -12.34 -4.93
C MET A 110 5.95 -12.12 -5.82
N GLY A 111 4.80 -12.66 -5.46
CA GLY A 111 3.54 -12.36 -6.13
C GLY A 111 3.14 -10.88 -6.04
N SER A 112 3.27 -10.26 -4.87
CA SER A 112 3.06 -8.81 -4.67
C SER A 112 4.10 -8.00 -5.45
N TYR A 113 5.37 -8.42 -5.36
CA TYR A 113 6.47 -7.74 -6.03
C TYR A 113 6.35 -7.75 -7.56
N ALA A 114 5.87 -8.84 -8.13
CA ALA A 114 5.60 -8.94 -9.57
C ALA A 114 4.53 -7.90 -10.02
N LEU A 115 3.47 -7.71 -9.25
CA LEU A 115 2.47 -6.67 -9.50
C LEU A 115 3.09 -5.27 -9.40
N PHE A 116 3.97 -5.04 -8.43
CA PHE A 116 4.70 -3.78 -8.30
C PHE A 116 5.57 -3.48 -9.55
N LEU A 117 6.36 -4.45 -10.02
CA LEU A 117 7.15 -4.30 -11.25
C LEU A 117 6.27 -4.00 -12.47
N PHE A 118 5.10 -4.63 -12.54
CA PHE A 118 4.14 -4.35 -13.61
C PHE A 118 3.54 -2.95 -13.47
N ALA A 119 3.31 -2.45 -12.25
CA ALA A 119 2.87 -1.06 -12.01
C ALA A 119 3.96 -0.05 -12.41
N VAL A 120 5.24 -0.32 -12.10
CA VAL A 120 6.38 0.50 -12.56
C VAL A 120 6.41 0.57 -14.09
N TRP A 121 6.26 -0.58 -14.75
CA TRP A 121 6.21 -0.65 -16.21
C TRP A 121 5.02 0.13 -16.79
N ALA A 122 3.83 -0.05 -16.26
CA ALA A 122 2.61 0.61 -16.74
C ALA A 122 2.69 2.13 -16.53
N GLY A 123 3.12 2.56 -15.34
CA GLY A 123 3.33 3.96 -14.98
C GLY A 123 4.36 4.64 -15.87
N PHE A 124 5.53 4.00 -16.07
CA PHE A 124 6.56 4.50 -16.98
C PHE A 124 6.03 4.71 -18.41
N ARG A 125 5.34 3.72 -18.97
CA ARG A 125 4.79 3.82 -20.33
C ARG A 125 3.73 4.89 -20.47
N PHE A 126 2.85 5.01 -19.47
CA PHE A 126 1.81 6.04 -19.42
C PHE A 126 2.44 7.44 -19.35
N VAL A 127 3.33 7.66 -18.38
CA VAL A 127 3.95 8.97 -18.15
C VAL A 127 4.86 9.36 -19.32
N ARG A 128 5.57 8.39 -19.94
CA ARG A 128 6.38 8.65 -21.13
C ARG A 128 5.55 9.21 -22.28
N ARG A 129 4.35 8.67 -22.47
CA ARG A 129 3.44 9.08 -23.55
C ARG A 129 2.82 10.45 -23.29
N GLU A 130 2.38 10.71 -22.05
CA GLU A 130 1.60 11.90 -21.72
C GLU A 130 2.46 13.10 -21.28
N PHE A 131 3.62 12.85 -20.64
CA PHE A 131 4.45 13.88 -20.00
C PHE A 131 5.92 13.84 -20.45
N GLY A 132 6.30 12.87 -21.29
CA GLY A 132 7.63 12.75 -21.87
C GLY A 132 8.63 11.88 -21.07
N PRO A 133 9.83 11.64 -21.65
CA PRO A 133 10.77 10.64 -21.13
C PRO A 133 11.37 11.00 -19.77
N ALA A 134 11.67 12.28 -19.49
CA ALA A 134 12.23 12.68 -18.21
C ALA A 134 11.25 12.43 -17.06
N ALA A 135 9.97 12.76 -17.25
CA ALA A 135 8.92 12.48 -16.28
C ALA A 135 8.73 10.96 -16.05
N ALA A 136 8.83 10.16 -17.12
CA ALA A 136 8.72 8.71 -17.02
C ALA A 136 9.85 8.09 -16.18
N TRP A 137 11.09 8.51 -16.39
CA TRP A 137 12.23 8.07 -15.59
C TRP A 137 12.13 8.55 -14.15
N GLY A 138 11.68 9.79 -13.93
CA GLY A 138 11.39 10.29 -12.58
C GLY A 138 10.33 9.43 -11.88
N THR A 139 9.26 9.04 -12.58
CA THR A 139 8.22 8.14 -12.02
C THR A 139 8.79 6.77 -11.67
N ALA A 140 9.52 6.14 -12.61
CA ALA A 140 10.10 4.82 -12.41
C ALA A 140 11.06 4.80 -11.20
N LEU A 141 11.85 5.86 -11.03
CA LEU A 141 12.77 6.00 -9.91
C LEU A 141 12.03 6.30 -8.60
N SER A 142 10.97 7.11 -8.63
CA SER A 142 10.19 7.45 -7.42
C SER A 142 9.49 6.26 -6.79
N MET A 143 9.05 5.27 -7.59
CA MET A 143 8.29 4.14 -7.08
C MET A 143 9.04 3.32 -6.02
N PRO A 144 10.29 2.85 -6.25
CA PRO A 144 11.05 2.15 -5.22
C PRO A 144 11.64 3.10 -4.16
N LEU A 145 11.75 4.41 -4.44
CA LEU A 145 12.22 5.41 -3.49
C LEU A 145 11.15 5.88 -2.50
N ILE A 146 9.93 5.35 -2.56
CA ILE A 146 8.90 5.54 -1.54
C ILE A 146 8.91 4.30 -0.62
N PRO A 147 9.57 4.35 0.57
CA PRO A 147 9.82 3.16 1.37
C PRO A 147 8.55 2.40 1.77
N PRO A 148 7.44 3.02 2.19
CA PRO A 148 6.22 2.26 2.45
C PRO A 148 5.70 1.53 1.20
N LEU A 149 5.72 2.18 0.02
CA LEU A 149 5.26 1.53 -1.22
C LEU A 149 6.16 0.35 -1.59
N PHE A 150 7.48 0.51 -1.49
CA PHE A 150 8.46 -0.55 -1.77
C PHE A 150 8.43 -1.66 -0.70
N GLY A 151 8.24 -1.30 0.58
CA GLY A 151 8.08 -2.26 1.69
C GLY A 151 6.86 -3.15 1.47
N PHE A 152 5.68 -2.55 1.31
CA PHE A 152 4.44 -3.31 1.07
C PHE A 152 4.46 -4.12 -0.23
N ALA A 153 5.24 -3.71 -1.24
CA ALA A 153 5.42 -4.51 -2.45
C ALA A 153 6.19 -5.82 -2.20
N ARG A 154 6.98 -5.91 -1.11
CA ARG A 154 7.75 -7.09 -0.70
C ARG A 154 7.07 -7.92 0.37
N LEU A 155 5.79 -7.67 0.66
CA LEU A 155 4.99 -8.41 1.63
C LEU A 155 3.93 -9.26 0.95
N GLY A 156 3.60 -10.37 1.57
CA GLY A 156 2.49 -11.24 1.18
C GLY A 156 1.13 -10.68 1.61
N GLN A 157 0.93 -9.36 1.44
CA GLN A 157 -0.27 -8.64 1.88
C GLN A 157 -1.02 -7.98 0.73
N LEU A 158 -2.31 -7.70 0.96
CA LEU A 158 -3.20 -7.11 -0.04
C LEU A 158 -2.80 -5.67 -0.41
N ASP A 159 -2.20 -4.92 0.52
CA ASP A 159 -2.03 -3.47 0.39
C ASP A 159 -1.06 -3.08 -0.73
N GLY A 160 0.10 -3.77 -0.83
CA GLY A 160 1.06 -3.57 -1.93
C GLY A 160 0.46 -3.96 -3.28
N ALA A 161 -0.23 -5.09 -3.33
CA ALA A 161 -0.88 -5.59 -4.53
C ALA A 161 -2.00 -4.65 -5.02
N VAL A 162 -2.84 -4.14 -4.10
CA VAL A 162 -3.93 -3.21 -4.47
C VAL A 162 -3.40 -1.87 -4.94
N ALA A 163 -2.31 -1.35 -4.35
CA ALA A 163 -1.68 -0.12 -4.83
C ALA A 163 -1.16 -0.26 -6.27
N ALA A 164 -0.52 -1.39 -6.57
CA ALA A 164 -0.07 -1.72 -7.92
C ALA A 164 -1.24 -1.86 -8.91
N LEU A 165 -2.25 -2.65 -8.56
CA LEU A 165 -3.44 -2.89 -9.40
C LEU A 165 -4.25 -1.60 -9.60
N TYR A 166 -4.32 -0.72 -8.60
CA TYR A 166 -4.96 0.60 -8.74
C TYR A 166 -4.28 1.43 -9.83
N LEU A 167 -2.95 1.56 -9.79
CA LEU A 167 -2.20 2.31 -10.80
C LEU A 167 -2.35 1.69 -12.19
N ILE A 168 -2.23 0.36 -12.31
CA ILE A 168 -2.39 -0.36 -13.58
C ILE A 168 -3.81 -0.12 -14.15
N SER A 169 -4.85 -0.25 -13.31
CA SER A 169 -6.24 -0.02 -13.69
C SER A 169 -6.49 1.44 -14.09
N THR A 170 -5.89 2.39 -13.36
CA THR A 170 -5.91 3.83 -13.70
C THR A 170 -5.38 4.07 -15.11
N VAL A 171 -4.24 3.49 -15.47
CA VAL A 171 -3.65 3.60 -16.81
C VAL A 171 -4.52 2.93 -17.88
N ALA A 172 -5.08 1.76 -17.59
CA ALA A 172 -5.93 1.02 -18.51
C ALA A 172 -7.25 1.76 -18.81
N LEU A 173 -7.94 2.26 -17.74
CA LEU A 173 -9.19 3.03 -17.86
C LEU A 173 -8.98 4.35 -18.61
N PHE A 174 -7.89 5.08 -18.34
CA PHE A 174 -7.54 6.27 -19.13
C PHE A 174 -7.51 5.97 -20.61
N SER A 175 -6.82 4.90 -20.99
CA SER A 175 -6.71 4.45 -22.38
C SER A 175 -8.07 4.02 -22.98
N LEU A 176 -8.96 3.43 -22.16
CA LEU A 176 -10.30 3.02 -22.57
C LEU A 176 -11.20 4.22 -22.89
N ILE A 177 -11.08 5.31 -22.11
CA ILE A 177 -11.93 6.49 -22.22
C ILE A 177 -11.43 7.43 -23.33
N THR A 178 -10.11 7.63 -23.45
CA THR A 178 -9.53 8.66 -24.33
C THR A 178 -9.33 8.23 -25.76
N ARG A 179 -9.26 6.92 -26.05
CA ARG A 179 -9.05 6.43 -27.42
C ARG A 179 -10.35 6.42 -28.21
N GLU A 180 -10.30 6.87 -29.46
CA GLU A 180 -11.44 6.86 -30.38
C GLU A 180 -11.91 5.43 -30.68
N ARG A 181 -10.97 4.56 -31.07
CA ARG A 181 -11.25 3.15 -31.38
C ARG A 181 -10.65 2.24 -30.32
N VAL A 182 -11.49 1.39 -29.75
CA VAL A 182 -11.13 0.42 -28.72
C VAL A 182 -11.64 -0.96 -29.11
N SER A 183 -10.75 -1.95 -29.16
CA SER A 183 -11.12 -3.33 -29.47
C SER A 183 -11.87 -3.98 -28.31
N ARG A 184 -12.75 -4.94 -28.59
CA ARG A 184 -13.46 -5.75 -27.57
C ARG A 184 -12.48 -6.44 -26.60
N ARG A 185 -11.33 -6.93 -27.13
CA ARG A 185 -10.26 -7.53 -26.32
C ARG A 185 -9.72 -6.54 -25.29
N ARG A 186 -9.52 -5.28 -25.66
CA ARG A 186 -9.06 -4.25 -24.71
C ARG A 186 -10.09 -3.95 -23.63
N ILE A 187 -11.38 -3.88 -23.99
CA ILE A 187 -12.48 -3.70 -23.02
C ILE A 187 -12.44 -4.86 -22.03
N ALA A 188 -12.37 -6.10 -22.50
CA ALA A 188 -12.35 -7.29 -21.66
C ALA A 188 -11.09 -7.33 -20.76
N LEU A 189 -9.89 -7.07 -21.30
CA LEU A 189 -8.66 -7.05 -20.50
C LEU A 189 -8.67 -5.94 -19.44
N THR A 190 -9.20 -4.75 -19.76
CA THR A 190 -9.34 -3.68 -18.77
C THR A 190 -10.35 -4.09 -17.70
N GLY A 191 -11.47 -4.73 -18.08
CA GLY A 191 -12.45 -5.27 -17.15
C GLY A 191 -11.87 -6.31 -16.21
N LEU A 192 -11.08 -7.25 -16.72
CA LEU A 192 -10.38 -8.25 -15.90
C LEU A 192 -9.40 -7.61 -14.91
N LEU A 193 -8.63 -6.59 -15.34
CA LEU A 193 -7.71 -5.85 -14.46
C LEU A 193 -8.45 -5.12 -13.35
N VAL A 194 -9.52 -4.41 -13.69
CA VAL A 194 -10.39 -3.72 -12.71
C VAL A 194 -11.04 -4.74 -11.78
N GLY A 195 -11.55 -5.86 -12.33
CA GLY A 195 -12.11 -6.96 -11.54
C GLY A 195 -11.10 -7.58 -10.59
N ALA A 196 -9.84 -7.79 -11.03
CA ALA A 196 -8.75 -8.28 -10.20
C ALA A 196 -8.41 -7.29 -9.06
N ALA A 197 -8.43 -5.98 -9.35
CA ALA A 197 -8.23 -4.96 -8.33
C ALA A 197 -9.34 -5.00 -7.26
N PHE A 198 -10.60 -5.06 -7.65
CA PHE A 198 -11.74 -5.22 -6.73
C PHE A 198 -11.70 -6.56 -5.99
N ALA A 199 -11.32 -7.64 -6.68
CA ALA A 199 -11.16 -8.97 -6.09
C ALA A 199 -9.88 -9.10 -5.23
N THR A 200 -9.12 -8.02 -5.04
CA THR A 200 -8.04 -7.91 -4.06
C THR A 200 -8.50 -7.16 -2.82
N LYS A 201 -9.02 -5.95 -2.98
CA LYS A 201 -9.50 -5.12 -1.86
C LYS A 201 -10.47 -4.06 -2.35
N ILE A 202 -11.55 -3.83 -1.60
CA ILE A 202 -12.59 -2.85 -1.97
C ILE A 202 -12.09 -1.40 -2.02
N THR A 203 -10.96 -1.09 -1.41
CA THR A 203 -10.36 0.26 -1.41
C THR A 203 -10.05 0.83 -2.80
N VAL A 204 -10.17 0.01 -3.86
CA VAL A 204 -10.07 0.45 -5.26
C VAL A 204 -11.37 1.07 -5.81
N PHE A 205 -12.43 1.07 -5.03
CA PHE A 205 -13.75 1.60 -5.40
C PHE A 205 -13.70 3.01 -6.04
N PRO A 206 -12.78 3.93 -5.68
CA PRO A 206 -12.69 5.25 -6.32
C PRO A 206 -12.48 5.22 -7.84
N LEU A 207 -11.96 4.12 -8.41
CA LEU A 207 -11.80 3.97 -9.87
C LEU A 207 -13.12 4.15 -10.63
N LEU A 208 -14.23 3.65 -10.08
CA LEU A 208 -15.53 3.70 -10.73
C LEU A 208 -16.06 5.14 -10.89
N PRO A 209 -16.26 5.92 -9.80
CA PRO A 209 -16.74 7.29 -9.93
C PRO A 209 -15.74 8.18 -10.69
N CYS A 210 -14.42 7.99 -10.52
CA CYS A 210 -13.43 8.71 -11.30
C CYS A 210 -13.59 8.49 -12.80
N ALA A 211 -13.79 7.25 -13.25
CA ALA A 211 -13.99 6.92 -14.66
C ALA A 211 -15.26 7.59 -15.23
N LEU A 212 -16.35 7.55 -14.48
CA LEU A 212 -17.63 8.16 -14.90
C LEU A 212 -17.54 9.70 -14.94
N VAL A 213 -16.99 10.33 -13.90
CA VAL A 213 -16.81 11.80 -13.83
C VAL A 213 -15.87 12.26 -14.95
N PHE A 214 -14.76 11.57 -15.14
CA PHE A 214 -13.80 11.91 -16.19
C PHE A 214 -14.42 11.77 -17.60
N ALA A 215 -15.16 10.69 -17.87
CA ALA A 215 -15.87 10.52 -19.13
C ALA A 215 -16.91 11.62 -19.34
N ALA A 216 -17.66 12.00 -18.29
CA ALA A 216 -18.64 13.07 -18.35
C ALA A 216 -18.03 14.45 -18.62
N ILE A 217 -16.77 14.69 -18.23
CA ILE A 217 -16.08 15.97 -18.49
C ILE A 217 -15.43 15.96 -19.88
N PHE A 218 -14.68 14.92 -20.23
CA PHE A 218 -13.77 14.91 -21.38
C PHE A 218 -14.28 14.14 -22.60
N ASN A 219 -15.19 13.18 -22.44
CA ASN A 219 -15.67 12.35 -23.55
C ASN A 219 -17.10 11.84 -23.35
N ARG A 220 -18.08 12.73 -23.58
CA ARG A 220 -19.52 12.50 -23.36
C ARG A 220 -20.19 11.56 -24.38
N ARG A 221 -19.44 10.92 -25.26
CA ARG A 221 -20.00 10.01 -26.28
C ARG A 221 -20.65 8.80 -25.62
N ARG A 222 -21.86 8.46 -26.03
CA ARG A 222 -22.60 7.27 -25.54
C ARG A 222 -21.76 5.99 -25.58
N GLU A 223 -20.95 5.85 -26.64
CA GLU A 223 -20.06 4.69 -26.81
C GLU A 223 -19.05 4.53 -25.67
N VAL A 224 -18.54 5.61 -25.08
CA VAL A 224 -17.59 5.55 -23.95
C VAL A 224 -18.27 5.01 -22.72
N PHE A 225 -19.50 5.45 -22.42
CA PHE A 225 -20.27 4.92 -21.31
C PHE A 225 -20.64 3.45 -21.51
N LEU A 226 -20.97 3.03 -22.74
CA LEU A 226 -21.19 1.62 -23.05
C LEU A 226 -19.92 0.77 -22.89
N ARG A 227 -18.74 1.30 -23.29
CA ARG A 227 -17.44 0.65 -23.05
C ARG A 227 -17.15 0.51 -21.57
N LEU A 228 -17.42 1.54 -20.77
CA LEU A 228 -17.26 1.50 -19.32
C LEU A 228 -18.22 0.49 -18.70
N ALA A 229 -19.50 0.49 -19.09
CA ALA A 229 -20.47 -0.47 -18.63
C ALA A 229 -20.05 -1.92 -18.95
N ALA A 230 -19.60 -2.18 -20.18
CA ALA A 230 -19.08 -3.49 -20.57
C ALA A 230 -17.81 -3.87 -19.79
N CYS A 231 -16.89 -2.93 -19.56
CA CYS A 231 -15.68 -3.12 -18.77
C CYS A 231 -16.02 -3.51 -17.33
N PHE A 232 -16.91 -2.76 -16.68
CA PHE A 232 -17.31 -3.03 -15.29
C PHE A 232 -18.16 -4.31 -15.18
N ALA A 233 -18.98 -4.64 -16.19
CA ALA A 233 -19.69 -5.92 -16.25
C ALA A 233 -18.72 -7.12 -16.32
N VAL A 234 -17.69 -7.03 -17.15
CA VAL A 234 -16.62 -8.05 -17.20
C VAL A 234 -15.88 -8.14 -15.86
N GLY A 235 -15.57 -6.98 -15.24
CA GLY A 235 -14.92 -6.94 -13.93
C GLY A 235 -15.77 -7.56 -12.82
N GLY A 236 -17.07 -7.26 -12.79
CA GLY A 236 -18.01 -7.84 -11.84
C GLY A 236 -18.21 -9.35 -12.05
N ALA A 237 -18.30 -9.78 -13.31
CA ALA A 237 -18.36 -11.21 -13.64
C ALA A 237 -17.07 -11.94 -13.18
N PHE A 238 -15.90 -11.35 -13.40
CA PHE A 238 -14.64 -11.90 -12.91
C PHE A 238 -14.58 -11.96 -11.39
N PHE A 239 -14.96 -10.86 -10.71
CA PHE A 239 -15.02 -10.80 -9.24
C PHE A 239 -15.86 -11.94 -8.65
N PHE A 240 -17.07 -12.15 -9.20
CA PHE A 240 -17.95 -13.21 -8.77
C PHE A 240 -17.39 -14.61 -9.10
N ALA A 241 -16.86 -14.77 -10.32
CA ALA A 241 -16.36 -16.06 -10.81
C ALA A 241 -15.13 -16.56 -10.02
N ILE A 242 -14.25 -15.66 -9.57
CA ILE A 242 -13.03 -16.04 -8.85
C ILE A 242 -13.28 -16.30 -7.36
N TRP A 243 -14.47 -16.02 -6.84
CA TRP A 243 -14.79 -16.09 -5.42
C TRP A 243 -15.90 -17.11 -5.11
N PRO A 244 -15.61 -18.42 -5.07
CA PRO A 244 -16.55 -19.50 -4.79
C PRO A 244 -17.36 -19.33 -3.50
N TRP A 245 -16.81 -18.67 -2.49
CA TRP A 245 -17.56 -18.36 -1.27
C TRP A 245 -18.88 -17.65 -1.56
N LEU A 246 -18.93 -16.73 -2.52
CA LEU A 246 -20.16 -16.03 -2.95
C LEU A 246 -21.16 -16.94 -3.67
N TRP A 247 -20.74 -18.09 -4.20
CA TRP A 247 -21.64 -18.93 -5.04
C TRP A 247 -22.74 -19.64 -4.25
N ARG A 248 -22.49 -19.94 -2.95
CA ARG A 248 -23.45 -20.65 -2.10
C ARG A 248 -24.66 -19.80 -1.76
N ASP A 249 -24.45 -18.57 -1.29
CA ASP A 249 -25.48 -17.62 -0.87
C ASP A 249 -25.12 -16.22 -1.39
N PRO A 250 -25.28 -15.94 -2.71
CA PRO A 250 -24.70 -14.76 -3.35
C PRO A 250 -25.09 -13.43 -2.70
N LEU A 251 -26.38 -13.23 -2.43
CA LEU A 251 -26.85 -11.94 -1.90
C LEU A 251 -26.49 -11.75 -0.42
N PRO A 252 -26.81 -12.68 0.52
CA PRO A 252 -26.39 -12.54 1.92
C PRO A 252 -24.89 -12.34 2.06
N ARG A 253 -24.06 -13.20 1.44
CA ARG A 253 -22.61 -13.11 1.54
C ARG A 253 -22.01 -11.85 0.91
N THR A 254 -22.61 -11.33 -0.15
CA THR A 254 -22.20 -10.03 -0.70
C THR A 254 -22.53 -8.89 0.27
N LEU A 255 -23.68 -8.92 0.93
CA LEU A 255 -24.05 -7.93 1.94
C LEU A 255 -23.16 -8.02 3.18
N ASP A 256 -22.85 -9.22 3.66
CA ASP A 256 -21.92 -9.45 4.77
C ASP A 256 -20.52 -8.90 4.44
N PHE A 257 -20.01 -9.17 3.23
CA PHE A 257 -18.75 -8.62 2.76
C PHE A 257 -18.78 -7.08 2.74
N LEU A 258 -19.83 -6.47 2.19
CA LEU A 258 -19.94 -5.01 2.11
C LEU A 258 -20.07 -4.38 3.51
N PHE A 259 -20.79 -5.02 4.43
CA PHE A 259 -20.91 -4.59 5.82
C PHE A 259 -19.57 -4.65 6.54
N TRP A 260 -18.86 -5.78 6.41
CA TRP A 260 -17.54 -5.95 6.99
C TRP A 260 -16.51 -4.98 6.39
N ALA A 261 -16.50 -4.85 5.06
CA ALA A 261 -15.60 -3.95 4.33
C ALA A 261 -15.85 -2.46 4.64
N GLY A 262 -17.06 -2.11 5.08
CA GLY A 262 -17.41 -0.78 5.58
C GLY A 262 -16.80 -0.45 6.95
N GLY A 263 -16.14 -1.43 7.61
CA GLY A 263 -15.49 -1.23 8.92
C GLY A 263 -16.46 -0.99 10.07
N LEU A 264 -17.72 -1.45 9.92
CA LEU A 264 -18.78 -1.22 10.90
C LEU A 264 -18.71 -2.15 12.13
N GLN A 265 -17.79 -3.12 12.12
CA GLN A 265 -17.69 -4.14 13.17
C GLN A 265 -16.56 -3.89 14.18
N ASP A 266 -15.49 -3.16 13.82
CA ASP A 266 -14.31 -3.02 14.65
C ASP A 266 -13.99 -1.55 14.97
N GLU A 267 -13.83 -1.22 16.24
CA GLU A 267 -13.23 0.05 16.67
C GLU A 267 -11.73 0.03 16.39
N ARG A 268 -11.31 0.69 15.29
CA ARG A 268 -9.91 0.85 14.93
C ARG A 268 -9.51 2.31 14.96
N PHE A 269 -8.40 2.59 15.62
CA PHE A 269 -7.96 3.96 15.87
C PHE A 269 -6.78 4.33 14.97
N THR A 270 -6.70 5.62 14.64
CA THR A 270 -5.53 6.27 14.07
C THR A 270 -4.78 6.98 15.19
N TYR A 271 -3.50 6.68 15.39
CA TYR A 271 -2.65 7.50 16.28
C TYR A 271 -1.93 8.56 15.43
N TYR A 272 -2.19 9.82 15.75
CA TYR A 272 -1.69 10.93 14.97
C TYR A 272 -1.59 12.21 15.82
N LEU A 273 -0.42 12.87 15.78
CA LEU A 273 -0.07 14.06 16.57
C LEU A 273 -0.33 13.85 18.08
N GLY A 274 0.10 12.72 18.59
CA GLY A 274 -0.01 12.38 20.02
C GLY A 274 -1.43 12.06 20.50
N GLN A 275 -2.39 11.87 19.59
CA GLN A 275 -3.79 11.63 19.92
C GLN A 275 -4.31 10.36 19.25
N LEU A 276 -5.21 9.65 19.93
CA LEU A 276 -6.01 8.58 19.34
C LEU A 276 -7.27 9.14 18.70
N TRP A 277 -7.54 8.76 17.46
CA TRP A 277 -8.68 9.22 16.69
C TRP A 277 -9.55 8.03 16.27
N ALA A 278 -10.86 8.12 16.51
CA ALA A 278 -11.85 7.27 15.84
C ALA A 278 -12.08 7.82 14.43
N GLY A 279 -11.41 7.21 13.44
CA GLY A 279 -11.26 7.77 12.09
C GLY A 279 -10.06 8.74 11.97
N ALA A 280 -9.53 8.91 10.76
CA ALA A 280 -8.41 9.82 10.53
C ALA A 280 -8.88 11.27 10.32
N PRO A 281 -8.22 12.28 10.94
CA PRO A 281 -8.44 13.68 10.58
C PRO A 281 -8.23 13.93 9.09
N PHE A 282 -9.04 14.80 8.46
CA PHE A 282 -9.03 15.00 7.00
C PHE A 282 -7.65 15.35 6.43
N HIS A 283 -6.79 16.00 7.21
CA HIS A 283 -5.44 16.39 6.78
C HIS A 283 -4.41 15.26 6.92
N TYR A 284 -4.70 14.18 7.65
CA TYR A 284 -3.75 13.07 7.85
C TYR A 284 -3.30 12.43 6.53
N PRO A 285 -4.18 12.03 5.59
CA PRO A 285 -3.74 11.43 4.33
C PRO A 285 -2.93 12.39 3.44
N LEU A 286 -3.19 13.70 3.54
CA LEU A 286 -2.42 14.74 2.84
C LEU A 286 -1.02 14.89 3.44
N ALA A 287 -0.92 14.96 4.77
CA ALA A 287 0.36 15.00 5.48
C ALA A 287 1.19 13.76 5.19
N ALA A 288 0.56 12.59 5.12
CA ALA A 288 1.20 11.32 4.85
C ALA A 288 1.99 11.31 3.53
N LEU A 289 1.50 11.97 2.46
CA LEU A 289 2.21 12.08 1.17
C LEU A 289 3.54 12.83 1.26
N VAL A 290 3.79 13.54 2.34
CA VAL A 290 5.03 14.30 2.58
C VAL A 290 5.86 13.65 3.68
N VAL A 291 5.19 13.12 4.70
CA VAL A 291 5.82 12.60 5.92
C VAL A 291 6.41 11.20 5.72
N PHE A 292 5.76 10.35 4.92
CA PHE A 292 6.20 8.96 4.68
C PHE A 292 7.07 8.79 3.42
N VAL A 293 7.60 9.86 2.88
CA VAL A 293 8.46 9.81 1.67
C VAL A 293 9.72 10.63 1.86
N PRO A 294 10.83 10.32 1.15
CA PRO A 294 12.02 11.15 1.17
C PRO A 294 11.73 12.59 0.75
N LEU A 295 12.43 13.55 1.33
CA LEU A 295 12.26 14.98 1.05
C LEU A 295 12.30 15.29 -0.45
N ALA A 296 13.24 14.68 -1.18
CA ALA A 296 13.35 14.87 -2.62
C ALA A 296 12.10 14.40 -3.37
N VAL A 297 11.50 13.27 -2.96
CA VAL A 297 10.24 12.75 -3.53
C VAL A 297 9.08 13.68 -3.17
N ALA A 298 9.01 14.17 -1.93
CA ALA A 298 7.99 15.12 -1.49
C ALA A 298 8.04 16.42 -2.31
N LEU A 299 9.23 17.02 -2.47
CA LEU A 299 9.41 18.26 -3.23
C LEU A 299 9.02 18.11 -4.71
N PHE A 300 9.46 17.04 -5.36
CA PHE A 300 9.05 16.78 -6.75
C PHE A 300 7.57 16.41 -6.85
N GLY A 301 7.00 15.72 -5.85
CA GLY A 301 5.57 15.44 -5.76
C GLY A 301 4.72 16.71 -5.70
N LEU A 302 5.10 17.65 -4.82
CA LEU A 302 4.45 18.97 -4.71
C LEU A 302 4.60 19.80 -5.98
N LEU A 303 5.79 19.81 -6.60
CA LEU A 303 6.03 20.47 -7.89
C LEU A 303 5.17 19.86 -9.00
N GLY A 304 5.02 18.54 -9.01
CA GLY A 304 4.15 17.80 -9.91
C GLY A 304 2.68 18.12 -9.69
N ALA A 305 2.24 18.15 -8.43
CA ALA A 305 0.86 18.53 -8.07
C ALA A 305 0.53 19.94 -8.57
N TRP A 306 1.42 20.91 -8.30
CA TRP A 306 1.27 22.29 -8.81
C TRP A 306 1.22 22.32 -10.35
N ARG A 307 2.08 21.59 -11.03
CA ARG A 307 2.10 21.53 -12.51
C ARG A 307 0.82 20.91 -13.06
N LEU A 308 0.35 19.80 -12.49
CA LEU A 308 -0.88 19.12 -12.90
C LEU A 308 -2.12 19.99 -12.65
N LEU A 309 -2.20 20.71 -11.51
CA LEU A 309 -3.27 21.65 -11.23
C LEU A 309 -3.32 22.80 -12.25
N ARG A 310 -2.16 23.33 -12.65
CA ARG A 310 -2.09 24.36 -13.70
C ARG A 310 -2.52 23.83 -15.08
N SER A 311 -2.26 22.57 -15.37
CA SER A 311 -2.65 21.90 -16.61
C SER A 311 -3.90 21.02 -16.47
N ALA A 312 -4.78 21.29 -15.49
CA ALA A 312 -5.98 20.50 -15.21
C ALA A 312 -6.99 20.44 -16.40
N GLY A 313 -6.84 21.31 -17.40
CA GLY A 313 -7.57 21.20 -18.67
C GLY A 313 -7.12 20.05 -19.55
N SER A 314 -5.89 19.53 -19.40
CA SER A 314 -5.43 18.36 -20.16
C SER A 314 -6.01 17.06 -19.59
N PRO A 315 -6.45 16.12 -20.45
CA PRO A 315 -7.05 14.87 -19.97
C PRO A 315 -6.17 14.08 -19.01
N ALA A 316 -4.85 13.97 -19.28
CA ALA A 316 -3.95 13.21 -18.43
C ALA A 316 -3.76 13.83 -17.04
N SER A 317 -3.64 15.17 -16.97
CA SER A 317 -3.54 15.89 -15.69
C SER A 317 -4.81 15.75 -14.86
N ALA A 318 -5.97 15.98 -15.48
CA ALA A 318 -7.27 15.84 -14.84
C ALA A 318 -7.50 14.43 -14.29
N TRP A 319 -7.14 13.41 -15.07
CA TRP A 319 -7.29 12.00 -14.68
C TRP A 319 -6.46 11.66 -13.44
N LEU A 320 -5.20 12.08 -13.41
CA LEU A 320 -4.31 11.87 -12.26
C LEU A 320 -4.80 12.61 -11.01
N LEU A 321 -5.22 13.86 -11.16
CA LEU A 321 -5.78 14.68 -10.06
C LEU A 321 -7.06 14.08 -9.48
N LEU A 322 -7.99 13.60 -10.34
CA LEU A 322 -9.23 12.96 -9.90
C LEU A 322 -8.93 11.68 -9.10
N ASN A 323 -8.04 10.82 -9.61
CA ASN A 323 -7.74 9.56 -8.94
C ASN A 323 -7.01 9.77 -7.61
N LEU A 324 -5.99 10.65 -7.54
CA LEU A 324 -5.33 10.95 -6.28
C LEU A 324 -6.31 11.60 -5.29
N GLY A 325 -7.06 12.60 -5.74
CA GLY A 325 -8.05 13.29 -4.91
C GLY A 325 -9.12 12.35 -4.35
N ALA A 326 -9.61 11.40 -5.15
CA ALA A 326 -10.63 10.44 -4.72
C ALA A 326 -10.08 9.43 -3.68
N VAL A 327 -8.86 8.89 -3.87
CA VAL A 327 -8.24 8.01 -2.87
C VAL A 327 -8.03 8.74 -1.55
N LEU A 328 -7.49 9.96 -1.60
CA LEU A 328 -7.28 10.78 -0.40
C LEU A 328 -8.60 11.18 0.27
N ALA A 329 -9.64 11.49 -0.52
CA ALA A 329 -10.96 11.83 0.00
C ALA A 329 -11.60 10.68 0.77
N VAL A 330 -11.51 9.45 0.26
CA VAL A 330 -12.01 8.26 0.96
C VAL A 330 -11.28 8.09 2.29
N ALA A 331 -9.95 8.17 2.30
CA ALA A 331 -9.16 8.06 3.52
C ALA A 331 -9.40 9.21 4.51
N ALA A 332 -9.66 10.42 4.01
CA ALA A 332 -9.89 11.62 4.81
C ALA A 332 -11.35 11.79 5.27
N SER A 333 -12.28 10.97 4.76
CA SER A 333 -13.71 11.14 5.04
C SER A 333 -14.09 10.82 6.49
N GLY A 334 -13.30 10.00 7.19
CA GLY A 334 -13.67 9.44 8.49
C GLY A 334 -14.76 8.35 8.42
N LEU A 335 -15.26 8.04 7.20
CA LEU A 335 -16.26 6.99 6.97
C LEU A 335 -15.65 5.59 6.84
N THR A 336 -14.34 5.52 6.63
CA THR A 336 -13.58 4.27 6.54
C THR A 336 -12.48 4.26 7.60
N PRO A 337 -12.21 3.12 8.26
CA PRO A 337 -11.14 3.05 9.23
C PRO A 337 -9.79 3.24 8.54
N VAL A 338 -8.98 4.15 9.07
CA VAL A 338 -7.59 4.35 8.67
C VAL A 338 -6.70 3.99 9.84
N TYR A 339 -5.89 2.97 9.72
CA TYR A 339 -5.00 2.44 10.77
C TYR A 339 -3.78 1.76 10.16
N GLY A 340 -2.74 1.57 10.98
CA GLY A 340 -1.50 0.93 10.53
C GLY A 340 -0.77 1.75 9.47
N GLY A 341 -0.55 3.03 9.77
CA GLY A 341 0.15 3.95 8.89
C GLY A 341 -0.57 4.22 7.55
N PRO A 342 0.18 4.32 6.43
CA PRO A 342 -0.38 4.66 5.13
C PRO A 342 -1.07 3.50 4.39
N ARG A 343 -1.12 2.30 4.95
CA ARG A 343 -1.51 1.05 4.25
C ARG A 343 -2.90 1.13 3.61
N GLN A 344 -3.88 1.77 4.25
CA GLN A 344 -5.25 1.81 3.76
C GLN A 344 -5.45 2.69 2.51
N PHE A 345 -4.52 3.59 2.24
CA PHE A 345 -4.52 4.48 1.07
C PHE A 345 -3.20 4.43 0.30
N LEU A 346 -2.52 3.29 0.32
CA LEU A 346 -1.22 3.09 -0.32
C LEU A 346 -1.26 3.34 -1.84
N ALA A 347 -2.42 3.19 -2.49
CA ALA A 347 -2.63 3.58 -3.88
C ALA A 347 -2.33 5.07 -4.16
N ALA A 348 -2.51 5.96 -3.16
CA ALA A 348 -2.13 7.36 -3.28
C ALA A 348 -0.62 7.53 -3.43
N PHE A 349 0.20 6.68 -2.82
CA PHE A 349 1.66 6.73 -2.94
C PHE A 349 2.14 6.27 -4.33
N ALA A 350 1.48 5.27 -4.92
CA ALA A 350 1.75 4.89 -6.31
C ALA A 350 1.43 6.03 -7.30
N LEU A 351 0.32 6.74 -7.08
CA LEU A 351 -0.01 7.95 -7.83
C LEU A 351 0.95 9.10 -7.51
N TRP A 352 1.36 9.26 -6.24
CA TRP A 352 2.32 10.30 -5.82
C TRP A 352 3.67 10.13 -6.49
N ALA A 353 4.13 8.89 -6.72
CA ALA A 353 5.31 8.61 -7.51
C ALA A 353 5.18 9.13 -8.96
N VAL A 354 3.98 9.05 -9.56
CA VAL A 354 3.70 9.65 -10.88
C VAL A 354 3.76 11.18 -10.80
N PHE A 355 3.20 11.79 -9.75
CA PHE A 355 3.29 13.25 -9.53
C PHE A 355 4.75 13.69 -9.38
N ALA A 356 5.54 12.97 -8.57
CA ALA A 356 6.97 13.25 -8.41
C ALA A 356 7.71 13.14 -9.75
N GLY A 357 7.39 12.15 -10.57
CA GLY A 357 7.94 12.02 -11.92
C GLY A 357 7.58 13.19 -12.82
N VAL A 358 6.34 13.69 -12.79
CA VAL A 358 5.91 14.88 -13.56
C VAL A 358 6.66 16.12 -13.08
N GLY A 359 6.80 16.30 -11.75
CA GLY A 359 7.56 17.40 -11.17
C GLY A 359 9.05 17.36 -11.55
N PHE A 360 9.67 16.18 -11.46
CA PHE A 360 11.04 15.95 -11.92
C PHE A 360 11.21 16.28 -13.42
N GLY A 361 10.29 15.80 -14.27
CA GLY A 361 10.30 16.07 -15.70
C GLY A 361 10.20 17.57 -16.01
N TYR A 362 9.36 18.29 -15.27
CA TYR A 362 9.24 19.74 -15.38
C TYR A 362 10.54 20.46 -14.98
N ALA A 363 11.18 20.06 -13.86
CA ALA A 363 12.46 20.62 -13.42
C ALA A 363 13.57 20.37 -14.45
N VAL A 364 13.68 19.14 -14.97
CA VAL A 364 14.64 18.79 -16.03
C VAL A 364 14.40 19.61 -17.31
N ALA A 365 13.14 19.82 -17.71
CA ALA A 365 12.82 20.65 -18.88
C ALA A 365 13.25 22.12 -18.68
N ARG A 366 13.11 22.67 -17.47
CA ARG A 366 13.62 24.02 -17.15
C ARG A 366 15.13 24.09 -17.17
N LEU A 367 15.83 23.09 -16.62
CA LEU A 367 17.28 23.00 -16.66
C LEU A 367 17.84 22.88 -18.09
N ARG A 368 17.14 22.12 -18.98
CA ARG A 368 17.53 21.99 -20.38
C ARG A 368 17.49 23.30 -21.17
N ARG A 369 16.64 24.26 -20.79
CA ARG A 369 16.62 25.60 -21.40
C ARG A 369 17.89 26.38 -21.11
N ARG A 370 18.56 26.10 -19.97
CA ARG A 370 19.75 26.80 -19.50
C ARG A 370 21.04 26.04 -19.78
N TYR A 371 20.97 24.68 -19.79
CA TYR A 371 22.12 23.80 -19.95
C TYR A 371 21.83 22.75 -21.02
N ALA A 372 22.39 22.92 -22.23
CA ALA A 372 22.28 21.93 -23.29
C ALA A 372 23.29 20.80 -23.08
N GLY A 373 22.83 19.55 -22.88
CA GLY A 373 23.74 18.42 -22.74
C GLY A 373 23.04 17.06 -22.73
N ARG A 374 23.60 16.07 -23.44
CA ARG A 374 23.09 14.69 -23.48
C ARG A 374 23.13 14.00 -22.11
N ARG A 375 24.02 14.43 -21.21
CA ARG A 375 24.22 13.85 -19.86
C ARG A 375 23.31 14.45 -18.79
N LEU A 376 22.51 15.48 -19.10
CA LEU A 376 21.68 16.17 -18.09
C LEU A 376 20.65 15.24 -17.43
N LEU A 377 19.97 14.39 -18.19
CA LEU A 377 18.96 13.49 -17.60
C LEU A 377 19.59 12.44 -16.67
N PRO A 378 20.62 11.66 -17.07
CA PRO A 378 21.25 10.72 -16.14
C PRO A 378 21.87 11.42 -14.92
N ALA A 379 22.47 12.58 -15.06
CA ALA A 379 22.98 13.35 -13.94
C ALA A 379 21.86 13.80 -12.98
N ALA A 380 20.75 14.30 -13.50
CA ALA A 380 19.59 14.70 -12.69
C ALA A 380 18.98 13.51 -11.96
N LEU A 381 18.89 12.32 -12.59
CA LEU A 381 18.42 11.08 -11.94
C LEU A 381 19.39 10.64 -10.83
N ALA A 382 20.70 10.72 -11.07
CA ALA A 382 21.71 10.39 -10.05
C ALA A 382 21.60 11.33 -8.84
N VAL A 383 21.44 12.64 -9.08
CA VAL A 383 21.23 13.63 -7.99
C VAL A 383 19.92 13.36 -7.26
N TYR A 384 18.83 13.04 -7.98
CA TYR A 384 17.56 12.70 -7.36
C TYR A 384 17.69 11.48 -6.44
N ALA A 385 18.31 10.40 -6.92
CA ALA A 385 18.58 9.21 -6.12
C ALA A 385 19.48 9.53 -4.91
N ALA A 386 20.56 10.28 -5.12
CA ALA A 386 21.50 10.66 -4.04
C ALA A 386 20.82 11.49 -2.94
N LEU A 387 19.82 12.31 -3.26
CA LEU A 387 19.05 13.09 -2.29
C LEU A 387 17.97 12.27 -1.57
N ALA A 388 17.47 11.20 -2.18
CA ALA A 388 16.41 10.39 -1.60
C ALA A 388 16.93 9.18 -0.79
N LEU A 389 18.12 8.65 -1.13
CA LEU A 389 18.65 7.43 -0.53
C LEU A 389 19.11 7.55 0.94
N PRO A 390 19.67 8.67 1.44
CA PRO A 390 20.24 8.70 2.78
C PRO A 390 19.27 8.29 3.88
N GLY A 391 18.05 8.82 3.90
CA GLY A 391 17.03 8.44 4.88
C GLY A 391 16.57 6.99 4.73
N ILE A 392 16.49 6.48 3.49
CA ILE A 392 16.14 5.09 3.20
C ILE A 392 17.21 4.14 3.74
N LEU A 393 18.48 4.43 3.46
CA LEU A 393 19.61 3.61 3.92
C LEU A 393 19.80 3.67 5.44
N TRP A 394 19.48 4.81 6.06
CA TRP A 394 19.51 4.94 7.51
C TRP A 394 18.42 4.10 8.19
N THR A 395 17.24 4.03 7.60
CA THR A 395 16.12 3.21 8.12
C THR A 395 16.35 1.72 7.89
N GLY A 396 17.04 1.35 6.80
CA GLY A 396 17.21 -0.03 6.36
C GLY A 396 16.04 -0.54 5.52
N PHE A 397 16.28 -1.56 4.71
CA PHE A 397 15.25 -2.16 3.87
C PHE A 397 14.27 -3.04 4.67
N GLU A 398 14.73 -3.60 5.78
CA GLU A 398 13.96 -4.37 6.76
C GLU A 398 12.90 -3.51 7.46
N ASN A 399 13.23 -2.24 7.75
CA ASN A 399 12.36 -1.29 8.43
C ASN A 399 11.64 -0.32 7.47
N SER A 400 11.42 -0.75 6.21
CA SER A 400 10.78 0.11 5.21
C SER A 400 9.36 0.57 5.59
N LEU A 401 8.69 -0.16 6.48
CA LEU A 401 7.34 0.18 6.97
C LEU A 401 7.40 1.28 8.05
N GLU A 402 8.48 1.35 8.81
CA GLU A 402 8.74 2.29 9.89
C GLU A 402 9.40 3.58 9.39
N TYR A 403 9.51 3.73 8.06
CA TYR A 403 10.14 4.89 7.45
C TYR A 403 9.32 6.17 7.64
N TYR A 404 10.02 7.20 8.08
CA TYR A 404 9.57 8.59 8.05
C TYR A 404 10.59 9.46 7.33
N GLY A 405 10.11 10.48 6.60
CA GLY A 405 10.96 11.36 5.82
C GLY A 405 11.70 12.40 6.65
N GLU A 406 12.72 12.99 6.05
CA GLU A 406 13.56 14.02 6.65
C GLU A 406 12.77 15.26 7.06
N VAL A 407 11.59 15.49 6.45
CA VAL A 407 10.70 16.61 6.79
C VAL A 407 10.27 16.60 8.26
N VAL A 408 10.12 15.41 8.84
CA VAL A 408 9.75 15.24 10.25
C VAL A 408 10.91 14.76 11.12
N GLY A 409 12.13 14.67 10.59
CA GLY A 409 13.31 14.25 11.32
C GLY A 409 13.44 12.74 11.46
N LEU A 410 13.03 11.99 10.43
CA LEU A 410 13.04 10.52 10.39
C LEU A 410 12.15 9.92 11.51
N ALA A 411 12.37 8.65 11.88
CA ALA A 411 11.59 7.98 12.92
C ALA A 411 11.65 8.69 14.29
N PRO A 412 12.82 9.19 14.77
CA PRO A 412 12.87 9.91 16.05
C PRO A 412 12.02 11.18 16.08
N GLY A 413 12.11 12.00 15.03
CA GLY A 413 11.31 13.22 14.94
C GLY A 413 9.81 12.93 14.76
N ALA A 414 9.45 11.91 13.99
CA ALA A 414 8.07 11.46 13.85
C ALA A 414 7.49 11.00 15.18
N ASN A 415 8.25 10.21 15.97
CA ASN A 415 7.85 9.79 17.30
C ASN A 415 7.63 10.98 18.24
N ALA A 416 8.55 11.96 18.22
CA ALA A 416 8.43 13.19 19.03
C ALA A 416 7.21 14.04 18.62
N LEU A 417 6.81 14.00 17.35
CA LEU A 417 5.60 14.65 16.85
C LEU A 417 4.32 13.84 17.10
N GLY A 418 4.43 12.64 17.67
CA GLY A 418 3.30 11.79 18.00
C GLY A 418 2.72 11.06 16.78
N PHE A 419 3.58 10.55 15.89
CA PHE A 419 3.18 9.59 14.86
C PHE A 419 3.34 8.15 15.36
N GLU A 420 2.54 7.24 14.85
CA GLU A 420 2.64 5.81 15.15
C GLU A 420 3.89 5.22 14.49
N THR A 421 4.75 4.56 15.26
CA THR A 421 6.10 4.19 14.81
C THR A 421 6.22 2.75 14.31
N THR A 422 5.31 1.86 14.70
CA THR A 422 5.27 0.47 14.24
C THR A 422 3.83 0.05 13.92
N TYR A 423 3.64 -0.93 13.03
CA TYR A 423 2.29 -1.26 12.56
C TYR A 423 1.96 -2.75 12.53
N LEU A 424 2.86 -3.61 12.06
CA LEU A 424 2.49 -4.93 11.55
C LEU A 424 3.30 -6.08 12.17
N ALA A 425 4.02 -5.86 13.26
CA ALA A 425 4.84 -6.85 13.96
C ALA A 425 5.99 -7.48 13.12
N ASN A 426 6.32 -6.89 11.96
CA ASN A 426 7.51 -7.28 11.18
C ASN A 426 8.79 -7.16 12.00
N THR A 427 8.83 -6.25 12.95
CA THR A 427 9.94 -6.01 13.88
C THR A 427 10.13 -7.11 14.93
N TYR A 428 9.23 -8.10 15.03
CA TYR A 428 9.41 -9.25 15.93
C TYR A 428 10.55 -10.17 15.54
N LYS A 429 11.08 -10.07 14.31
CA LYS A 429 12.15 -10.94 13.80
C LYS A 429 13.36 -10.99 14.74
N ASP A 430 13.84 -9.83 15.20
CA ASP A 430 15.01 -9.74 16.06
C ASP A 430 14.69 -10.15 17.50
N ALA A 431 13.50 -9.82 18.00
CA ALA A 431 13.01 -10.28 19.29
C ALA A 431 12.88 -11.82 19.36
N VAL A 432 12.43 -12.47 18.28
CA VAL A 432 12.41 -13.94 18.14
C VAL A 432 13.84 -14.51 18.22
N GLY A 433 14.80 -13.87 17.56
CA GLY A 433 16.21 -14.24 17.66
C GLY A 433 16.75 -14.16 19.10
N TRP A 434 16.43 -13.07 19.79
CA TRP A 434 16.82 -12.88 21.20
C TRP A 434 16.18 -13.92 22.11
N VAL A 435 14.89 -14.20 21.98
CA VAL A 435 14.17 -15.22 22.78
C VAL A 435 14.77 -16.60 22.53
N ASN A 436 15.08 -16.96 21.29
CA ASN A 436 15.75 -18.23 20.98
C ASN A 436 17.08 -18.41 21.75
N ALA A 437 17.84 -17.31 21.92
CA ALA A 437 19.14 -17.36 22.58
C ALA A 437 19.06 -17.33 24.11
N ASN A 438 18.01 -16.73 24.69
CA ASN A 438 17.98 -16.40 26.12
C ASN A 438 16.87 -17.13 26.91
N ALA A 439 15.79 -17.61 26.26
CA ALA A 439 14.70 -18.26 26.96
C ALA A 439 15.09 -19.68 27.40
N PRO A 440 14.76 -20.11 28.65
CA PRO A 440 14.94 -21.49 29.09
C PRO A 440 14.09 -22.44 28.26
N GLU A 441 14.41 -23.73 28.35
CA GLU A 441 13.67 -24.78 27.64
C GLU A 441 12.21 -24.83 28.11
N GLY A 442 11.29 -24.89 27.14
CA GLY A 442 9.84 -24.96 27.40
C GLY A 442 9.19 -23.67 27.85
N ALA A 443 9.90 -22.52 27.82
CA ALA A 443 9.37 -21.22 28.19
C ALA A 443 8.14 -20.82 27.37
N THR A 444 7.24 -20.02 27.98
CA THR A 444 6.07 -19.46 27.29
C THR A 444 6.41 -18.08 26.73
N VAL A 445 6.10 -17.87 25.45
CA VAL A 445 6.31 -16.61 24.74
C VAL A 445 4.95 -15.96 24.48
N TYR A 446 4.61 -14.97 25.30
CA TYR A 446 3.39 -14.19 25.18
C TYR A 446 3.53 -13.09 24.12
N VAL A 447 2.43 -12.77 23.46
CA VAL A 447 2.29 -11.65 22.51
C VAL A 447 0.92 -11.00 22.65
N GLN A 448 0.71 -9.83 22.05
CA GLN A 448 -0.64 -9.28 21.87
C GLN A 448 -1.46 -10.22 20.98
N ALA A 449 -2.73 -10.45 21.30
CA ALA A 449 -3.57 -11.47 20.68
C ALA A 449 -3.54 -11.46 19.15
N GLY A 450 -3.63 -10.28 18.53
CA GLY A 450 -3.61 -10.17 17.06
C GLY A 450 -2.25 -10.52 16.41
N THR A 451 -1.15 -10.54 17.17
CA THR A 451 0.19 -10.90 16.66
C THR A 451 0.54 -12.38 16.90
N TYR A 452 -0.33 -13.13 17.57
CA TYR A 452 -0.12 -14.57 17.81
C TYR A 452 0.16 -15.38 16.52
N PRO A 453 -0.59 -15.18 15.40
CA PRO A 453 -0.30 -15.92 14.16
C PRO A 453 1.11 -15.65 13.60
N VAL A 454 1.69 -14.48 13.87
CA VAL A 454 3.06 -14.13 13.45
C VAL A 454 4.07 -15.02 14.16
N VAL A 455 4.00 -15.10 15.49
CA VAL A 455 4.95 -15.89 16.29
C VAL A 455 4.75 -17.38 16.06
N GLU A 456 3.51 -17.84 15.91
CA GLU A 456 3.22 -19.22 15.53
C GLU A 456 3.79 -19.57 14.14
N SER A 457 3.83 -18.60 13.20
CA SER A 457 4.46 -18.80 11.88
C SER A 457 5.98 -18.89 11.99
N TYR A 458 6.63 -18.11 12.85
CA TYR A 458 8.06 -18.27 13.15
C TYR A 458 8.35 -19.67 13.71
N ARG A 459 7.49 -20.19 14.60
CA ARG A 459 7.63 -21.55 15.14
C ARG A 459 7.46 -22.61 14.06
N ARG A 460 6.41 -22.53 13.25
CA ARG A 460 6.14 -23.50 12.17
C ARG A 460 7.21 -23.50 11.08
N SER A 461 7.86 -22.36 10.85
CA SER A 461 8.96 -22.25 9.88
C SER A 461 10.34 -22.61 10.47
N GLY A 462 10.39 -23.04 11.74
CA GLY A 462 11.64 -23.40 12.43
C GLY A 462 12.52 -22.20 12.80
N GLN A 463 12.01 -20.96 12.68
CA GLN A 463 12.73 -19.76 13.06
C GLN A 463 12.60 -19.44 14.56
N LEU A 464 11.53 -19.91 15.22
CA LEU A 464 11.40 -19.95 16.67
C LEU A 464 11.60 -21.40 17.13
N ARG A 465 12.37 -21.60 18.19
CA ARG A 465 12.63 -22.94 18.78
C ARG A 465 11.32 -23.69 19.02
N GLU A 466 11.30 -25.01 18.73
CA GLU A 466 10.10 -25.86 18.83
C GLU A 466 9.63 -26.07 20.26
N ASP A 467 10.55 -26.06 21.25
CA ASP A 467 10.23 -26.20 22.66
C ASP A 467 9.51 -24.99 23.27
N LEU A 468 9.64 -23.82 22.65
CA LEU A 468 8.98 -22.59 23.10
C LEU A 468 7.49 -22.61 22.75
N ARG A 469 6.66 -22.10 23.67
CA ARG A 469 5.20 -22.15 23.60
C ARG A 469 4.60 -20.77 23.36
N PRO A 470 4.25 -20.42 22.11
CA PRO A 470 3.52 -19.17 21.85
C PRO A 470 2.18 -19.15 22.61
N ALA A 471 1.89 -18.01 23.22
CA ALA A 471 0.62 -17.71 23.88
C ALA A 471 0.25 -16.24 23.61
N TYR A 472 -0.95 -15.83 23.98
CA TYR A 472 -1.36 -14.44 23.81
C TYR A 472 -2.00 -13.89 25.08
N LEU A 473 -1.85 -12.60 25.24
CA LEU A 473 -2.61 -11.77 26.16
C LEU A 473 -3.79 -11.17 25.39
N GLU A 474 -4.79 -10.72 26.08
CA GLU A 474 -6.12 -10.33 25.61
C GLU A 474 -6.27 -9.68 24.23
N PRO A 475 -7.46 -9.79 23.59
CA PRO A 475 -7.74 -9.23 22.26
C PRO A 475 -7.48 -7.73 22.14
N ILE A 476 -7.13 -7.28 20.95
CA ILE A 476 -6.84 -5.87 20.64
C ILE A 476 -8.01 -4.92 20.96
N ALA A 477 -9.24 -5.41 20.85
CA ALA A 477 -10.46 -4.64 21.13
C ALA A 477 -10.75 -4.49 22.64
N SER A 478 -10.02 -5.20 23.51
CA SER A 478 -10.17 -5.06 24.96
C SER A 478 -9.63 -3.72 25.45
N ASP A 479 -10.27 -3.15 26.44
CA ASP A 479 -9.77 -2.01 27.21
C ASP A 479 -8.83 -2.45 28.36
N ARG A 480 -8.49 -3.74 28.41
CA ARG A 480 -7.62 -4.36 29.40
C ARG A 480 -6.42 -5.00 28.74
N PHE A 481 -5.31 -4.93 29.44
CA PHE A 481 -4.14 -5.74 29.18
C PHE A 481 -4.10 -6.85 30.23
N THR A 482 -4.64 -8.00 29.92
CA THR A 482 -4.88 -9.09 30.87
C THR A 482 -4.55 -10.45 30.26
N SER A 483 -4.50 -11.47 31.08
CA SER A 483 -4.29 -12.87 30.68
C SER A 483 -5.21 -13.78 31.48
N ASP A 484 -5.74 -14.84 30.88
CA ASP A 484 -6.46 -15.91 31.55
C ASP A 484 -5.58 -16.70 32.54
N ARG A 485 -4.28 -16.56 32.44
CA ARG A 485 -3.28 -17.18 33.33
C ARG A 485 -2.24 -16.14 33.71
N GLU A 486 -1.89 -16.09 34.96
CA GLU A 486 -0.75 -15.28 35.42
C GLU A 486 0.52 -15.71 34.70
N PRO A 487 1.23 -14.77 34.05
CA PRO A 487 2.52 -15.06 33.44
C PRO A 487 3.50 -15.57 34.49
N ARG A 488 4.17 -16.67 34.20
CA ARG A 488 5.16 -17.26 35.12
C ARG A 488 6.49 -16.53 35.02
N GLU A 489 7.36 -16.69 36.01
CA GLU A 489 8.73 -16.15 36.01
C GLU A 489 9.54 -16.60 34.76
N ASP A 490 9.29 -17.82 34.26
CA ASP A 490 9.93 -18.41 33.07
C ASP A 490 9.22 -18.03 31.75
N SER A 491 8.42 -16.98 31.73
CA SER A 491 7.73 -16.51 30.52
C SER A 491 8.25 -15.15 30.04
N TYR A 492 8.09 -14.91 28.74
CA TYR A 492 8.53 -13.71 28.05
C TYR A 492 7.39 -13.10 27.27
N PHE A 493 7.37 -11.77 27.17
CA PHE A 493 6.36 -11.06 26.41
C PHE A 493 7.03 -10.23 25.30
N LEU A 494 6.74 -10.56 24.03
CA LEU A 494 7.12 -9.76 22.87
C LEU A 494 6.11 -8.63 22.72
N PHE A 495 6.56 -7.44 22.99
CA PHE A 495 5.74 -6.23 22.97
C PHE A 495 5.92 -5.46 21.66
N LEU A 496 4.80 -5.20 20.97
CA LEU A 496 4.74 -4.31 19.82
C LEU A 496 4.33 -2.91 20.29
N PRO A 497 5.21 -1.90 20.26
CA PRO A 497 4.91 -0.55 20.71
C PRO A 497 4.07 0.23 19.70
N ARG A 498 2.88 -0.29 19.39
CA ARG A 498 1.92 0.29 18.47
C ARG A 498 0.92 1.15 19.24
N GLN A 499 1.05 2.47 19.11
CA GLN A 499 0.33 3.45 19.91
C GLN A 499 -1.20 3.38 19.73
N SER A 500 -1.69 3.02 18.55
CA SER A 500 -3.13 2.93 18.29
C SER A 500 -3.86 1.81 19.05
N ILE A 501 -3.11 0.87 19.65
CA ILE A 501 -3.69 -0.24 20.44
C ILE A 501 -3.33 -0.17 21.93
N TYR A 502 -2.70 0.90 22.40
CA TYR A 502 -2.30 0.99 23.80
C TYR A 502 -3.49 0.96 24.74
N THR A 503 -3.33 0.17 25.79
CA THR A 503 -4.11 0.22 27.03
C THR A 503 -3.28 0.88 28.12
N ASN A 504 -3.92 1.24 29.24
CA ASN A 504 -3.20 1.80 30.39
C ASN A 504 -2.18 0.79 30.97
N GLY A 505 -2.48 -0.52 30.92
CA GLY A 505 -1.53 -1.56 31.31
C GLY A 505 -0.29 -1.60 30.42
N MET A 506 -0.46 -1.44 29.09
CA MET A 506 0.68 -1.35 28.16
C MET A 506 1.52 -0.09 28.41
N LEU A 507 0.90 1.05 28.75
CA LEU A 507 1.62 2.27 29.11
C LEU A 507 2.43 2.07 30.40
N ALA A 508 1.87 1.43 31.40
CA ALA A 508 2.59 1.10 32.63
C ALA A 508 3.77 0.13 32.39
N LEU A 509 3.62 -0.80 31.43
CA LEU A 509 4.72 -1.69 31.03
C LEU A 509 5.87 -0.92 30.36
N LEU A 510 5.58 0.10 29.57
CA LEU A 510 6.60 0.95 28.93
C LEU A 510 7.45 1.77 29.90
N GLU A 511 7.01 1.95 31.16
CA GLU A 511 7.80 2.60 32.20
C GLU A 511 8.88 1.68 32.79
N LYS A 512 8.82 0.37 32.47
CA LYS A 512 9.79 -0.64 32.94
C LYS A 512 10.91 -0.81 31.92
N GLU A 513 12.11 -1.14 32.40
CA GLU A 513 13.24 -1.47 31.51
C GLU A 513 13.04 -2.86 30.92
N PRO A 514 12.98 -3.00 29.56
CA PRO A 514 12.80 -4.30 28.93
C PRO A 514 14.09 -5.13 28.99
N LEU A 515 13.96 -6.46 28.88
CA LEU A 515 15.08 -7.39 28.80
C LEU A 515 15.82 -7.28 27.45
N PHE A 516 15.08 -6.92 26.39
CA PHE A 516 15.60 -6.65 25.05
C PHE A 516 14.81 -5.54 24.40
N ARG A 517 15.49 -4.74 23.60
CA ARG A 517 14.87 -3.66 22.84
C ARG A 517 15.54 -3.56 21.45
N GLU A 518 14.72 -3.55 20.44
CA GLU A 518 15.13 -3.17 19.08
C GLU A 518 14.75 -1.72 18.85
N ASP A 519 15.72 -0.89 18.49
CA ASP A 519 15.54 0.54 18.36
C ASP A 519 15.96 1.04 16.96
N LEU A 520 15.20 1.98 16.42
CA LEU A 520 15.58 2.77 15.26
C LEU A 520 15.83 4.23 15.67
N GLY A 521 17.11 4.58 15.87
CA GLY A 521 17.50 5.92 16.29
C GLY A 521 16.93 6.33 17.68
N GLY A 522 16.78 5.40 18.60
CA GLY A 522 16.20 5.61 19.92
C GLY A 522 14.69 5.50 19.99
N VAL A 523 14.04 5.11 18.89
CA VAL A 523 12.60 4.77 18.87
C VAL A 523 12.46 3.26 18.96
N THR A 524 11.81 2.78 20.00
CA THR A 524 11.60 1.35 20.20
C THR A 524 10.63 0.79 19.16
N LEU A 525 11.09 -0.20 18.42
CA LEU A 525 10.30 -0.91 17.41
C LEU A 525 9.72 -2.22 17.95
N THR A 526 10.45 -2.88 18.87
CA THR A 526 10.01 -4.10 19.56
C THR A 526 10.74 -4.19 20.90
N ALA A 527 10.07 -4.70 21.93
CA ALA A 527 10.66 -4.94 23.23
C ALA A 527 10.29 -6.34 23.75
N VAL A 528 11.14 -6.90 24.61
CA VAL A 528 10.86 -8.15 25.34
C VAL A 528 10.87 -7.87 26.82
N TYR A 529 9.81 -8.23 27.51
CA TYR A 529 9.66 -8.13 28.96
C TYR A 529 9.58 -9.51 29.59
N SER A 530 9.93 -9.63 30.88
CA SER A 530 9.70 -10.86 31.66
C SER A 530 8.22 -11.03 32.03
N GLY A 531 7.80 -12.26 32.29
CA GLY A 531 6.44 -12.53 32.82
C GLY A 531 6.13 -11.81 34.12
N GLU A 532 7.11 -11.63 35.02
CA GLU A 532 6.97 -10.87 36.24
C GLU A 532 6.65 -9.39 35.95
N GLN A 533 7.41 -8.75 35.05
CA GLN A 533 7.16 -7.35 34.66
C GLN A 533 5.76 -7.15 34.09
N VAL A 534 5.28 -8.11 33.31
CA VAL A 534 3.94 -8.08 32.73
C VAL A 534 2.88 -8.32 33.78
N GLY A 535 3.09 -9.31 34.70
CA GLY A 535 2.16 -9.63 35.78
C GLY A 535 1.80 -8.42 36.62
N GLU A 536 2.75 -7.51 36.90
CA GLU A 536 2.52 -6.28 37.66
C GLU A 536 1.63 -5.23 36.91
N THR A 537 1.44 -5.38 35.60
CA THR A 537 0.66 -4.43 34.79
C THR A 537 -0.64 -5.03 34.24
N LEU A 538 -0.87 -6.33 34.49
CA LEU A 538 -2.13 -6.97 34.16
C LEU A 538 -3.28 -6.35 34.94
N ASP A 539 -4.46 -6.39 34.32
CA ASP A 539 -5.72 -5.89 34.92
C ASP A 539 -5.79 -4.37 35.16
N ILE A 540 -4.77 -3.60 34.76
CA ILE A 540 -4.89 -2.14 34.70
C ILE A 540 -5.89 -1.77 33.60
N GLN A 541 -7.07 -1.27 34.05
CA GLN A 541 -8.19 -0.99 33.12
C GLN A 541 -8.03 0.31 32.38
N GLY A 542 -8.70 0.37 31.21
CA GLY A 542 -8.85 1.57 30.44
C GLY A 542 -7.80 1.72 29.33
N ARG A 543 -8.02 2.72 28.51
CA ARG A 543 -7.14 3.15 27.42
C ARG A 543 -7.03 4.68 27.39
N PRO A 544 -6.03 5.25 26.67
CA PRO A 544 -5.97 6.68 26.42
C PRO A 544 -7.26 7.20 25.78
N GLU A 545 -7.53 8.50 26.00
CA GLU A 545 -8.71 9.17 25.44
C GLU A 545 -8.75 9.10 23.92
N VAL A 546 -9.91 8.72 23.38
CA VAL A 546 -10.14 8.63 21.92
C VAL A 546 -10.96 9.84 21.47
N ARG A 547 -10.44 10.57 20.50
CA ARG A 547 -11.12 11.72 19.88
C ARG A 547 -11.90 11.29 18.62
N SER A 548 -13.09 11.83 18.45
CA SER A 548 -13.88 11.65 17.24
C SER A 548 -13.55 12.74 16.21
N VAL A 549 -13.47 12.37 14.92
CA VAL A 549 -13.24 13.35 13.83
C VAL A 549 -14.49 14.20 13.49
N GLY A 550 -15.67 13.79 13.94
CA GLY A 550 -16.92 14.51 13.72
C GLY A 550 -17.36 14.63 12.25
N TRP A 551 -18.57 15.15 12.02
CA TRP A 551 -19.16 15.35 10.69
C TRP A 551 -18.45 16.44 9.84
N LEU A 552 -17.76 17.39 10.47
CA LEU A 552 -16.99 18.42 9.78
C LEU A 552 -15.92 17.84 8.86
N ASN A 553 -15.34 16.69 9.23
CA ASN A 553 -14.35 16.00 8.42
C ASN A 553 -14.93 15.61 7.05
N ALA A 554 -16.11 14.99 7.03
CA ALA A 554 -16.79 14.61 5.79
C ALA A 554 -17.19 15.86 4.96
N LEU A 555 -17.61 16.94 5.61
CA LEU A 555 -17.94 18.20 4.93
C LEU A 555 -16.72 18.82 4.23
N PHE A 556 -15.55 18.92 4.89
CA PHE A 556 -14.33 19.45 4.28
C PHE A 556 -13.89 18.62 3.09
N VAL A 557 -13.99 17.28 3.20
CA VAL A 557 -13.68 16.36 2.10
C VAL A 557 -14.65 16.56 0.92
N ALA A 558 -15.94 16.65 1.18
CA ALA A 558 -16.96 16.88 0.13
C ALA A 558 -16.72 18.22 -0.59
N LEU A 559 -16.44 19.30 0.15
CA LEU A 559 -16.10 20.60 -0.43
C LEU A 559 -14.81 20.54 -1.26
N GLY A 560 -13.77 19.87 -0.77
CA GLY A 560 -12.50 19.70 -1.49
C GLY A 560 -12.67 18.96 -2.81
N ILE A 561 -13.40 17.85 -2.83
CA ILE A 561 -13.69 17.09 -4.06
C ILE A 561 -14.55 17.91 -5.02
N THR A 562 -15.59 18.61 -4.53
CA THR A 562 -16.44 19.46 -5.35
C THR A 562 -15.61 20.58 -6.00
N ALA A 563 -14.74 21.24 -5.24
CA ALA A 563 -13.83 22.25 -5.76
C ALA A 563 -12.87 21.70 -6.81
N LEU A 564 -12.29 20.53 -6.58
CA LEU A 564 -11.38 19.87 -7.53
C LEU A 564 -12.09 19.53 -8.85
N VAL A 565 -13.26 18.89 -8.78
CA VAL A 565 -14.06 18.54 -9.97
C VAL A 565 -14.50 19.80 -10.71
N GLY A 566 -14.96 20.82 -9.98
CA GLY A 566 -15.33 22.12 -10.55
C GLY A 566 -14.16 22.81 -11.24
N TRP A 567 -12.98 22.81 -10.62
CA TRP A 567 -11.74 23.36 -11.22
C TRP A 567 -11.36 22.66 -12.52
N ILE A 568 -11.37 21.33 -12.53
CA ILE A 568 -11.09 20.53 -13.72
C ILE A 568 -12.11 20.83 -14.82
N ALA A 569 -13.41 20.88 -14.50
CA ALA A 569 -14.48 21.17 -15.47
C ALA A 569 -14.39 22.59 -16.05
N LEU A 570 -13.98 23.58 -15.25
CA LEU A 570 -13.75 24.95 -15.72
C LEU A 570 -12.53 25.04 -16.64
N ARG A 571 -11.44 24.36 -16.28
CA ARG A 571 -10.21 24.35 -17.07
C ARG A 571 -10.36 23.58 -18.40
N SER A 572 -11.15 22.50 -18.42
CA SER A 572 -11.42 21.73 -19.66
C SER A 572 -12.22 22.50 -20.72
N ARG A 573 -12.94 23.55 -20.32
CA ARG A 573 -13.74 24.41 -21.22
C ARG A 573 -12.95 25.58 -21.81
N ARG A 574 -11.74 25.86 -21.32
CA ARG A 574 -10.91 26.95 -21.87
C ARG A 574 -10.20 26.45 -23.13
N PRO A 575 -10.35 27.11 -24.28
CA PRO A 575 -9.60 26.77 -25.47
C PRO A 575 -8.09 27.02 -25.24
N ASP A 576 -7.26 26.04 -25.59
CA ASP A 576 -5.79 25.99 -25.38
C ASP A 576 -4.97 27.10 -26.08
N GLY A 577 -5.55 28.24 -26.45
CA GLY A 577 -4.99 29.20 -27.37
C GLY A 577 -4.34 30.47 -26.81
N LYS A 578 -4.39 30.75 -25.50
CA LYS A 578 -3.96 32.08 -24.99
C LYS A 578 -2.91 32.14 -23.89
N GLU A 579 -2.59 31.06 -23.20
CA GLU A 579 -1.59 31.13 -22.11
C GLU A 579 -0.14 30.89 -22.61
N HIS A 580 0.07 30.15 -23.70
CA HIS A 580 1.43 29.95 -24.25
C HIS A 580 2.00 31.17 -24.98
N GLN A 581 1.17 32.11 -25.42
CA GLN A 581 1.67 33.35 -26.06
C GLN A 581 2.06 34.46 -25.08
N LYS A 582 1.64 34.41 -23.81
CA LYS A 582 2.02 35.44 -22.82
C LYS A 582 3.34 35.13 -22.10
N GLU A 583 3.71 33.85 -21.94
CA GLU A 583 5.01 33.52 -21.32
C GLU A 583 6.20 33.66 -22.32
N ASP A 584 5.93 33.60 -23.63
CA ASP A 584 6.97 33.78 -24.67
C ASP A 584 7.08 35.25 -25.17
N GLY A 585 6.18 36.15 -24.75
CA GLY A 585 6.10 37.54 -25.20
C GLY A 585 6.74 38.58 -24.28
N GLU A 586 7.03 38.27 -23.04
CA GLU A 586 7.58 39.24 -22.08
C GLU A 586 9.12 39.31 -22.04
N ASP A 587 9.83 38.47 -22.83
CA ASP A 587 11.30 38.42 -22.85
C ASP A 587 11.92 38.94 -24.16
N GLN A 588 11.14 39.68 -25.00
CA GLN A 588 11.67 40.40 -26.16
C GLN A 588 11.52 41.89 -26.00
N GLY A 589 12.32 42.48 -25.18
CA GLY A 589 12.38 43.93 -25.12
C GLY A 589 13.37 44.43 -24.08
N VAL A 590 14.65 44.61 -24.51
CA VAL A 590 15.48 45.83 -24.25
C VAL A 590 16.85 45.59 -24.91
N PRO A 591 17.45 46.63 -25.51
CA PRO A 591 18.47 46.58 -26.57
C PRO A 591 19.85 46.17 -26.13
#